data_789419cb55eacb9a6324ae9975c7ed38
#
_entry.id   789419cb55eacb9a6324ae9975c7ed38
#
_cell.length_a   1.000
_cell.length_b   1.000
_cell.length_c   1.000
_cell.angle_alpha   90.00
_cell.angle_beta   90.00
_cell.angle_gamma   90.00
#
_symmetry.space_group_name_H-M   'P 1'
#
loop_
_entity.id
_entity.type
_entity.pdbx_description
1 polymer ?
#
loop_
_entity_poly.entity_id
_entity_poly.type
_entity_poly.pdbx_seq_one_letter_code
_entity_poly.pdbx_strand_id
1 'polypeptide(L)'
;QDLAVGLDRDRRDGFVRGEAAFMQTHPTAKIEYNLDIRIPELMTPDVYKARIEWLTPPSSAKRVDILRNFMKQNSELVGINNQQIDDLKVAADYTNPDGNLSYVHLEQKFNNIPVFRGEVKAGFTNDGRIIRVINNLAPGVDAGTVSRNFNNPVDAVRIAAQHIKHELRPSDVTKNEAESNDLRTVFGSGDWATTAEKMYFPTEPGIAVPSWRVLIWRPVNAYYVIVDAQTGI
;
A
#
# COMPACT_ATOMS: atom_id res chain seq x y z
N GLN A 1 -2.76 3.41 -26.49
CA GLN A 1 -2.26 4.58 -25.75
C GLN A 1 -3.40 5.52 -25.31
N ASP A 2 -4.40 5.78 -26.16
CA ASP A 2 -5.48 6.76 -25.86
C ASP A 2 -6.46 6.30 -24.75
N LEU A 3 -6.75 5.00 -24.65
CA LEU A 3 -7.63 4.45 -23.62
C LEU A 3 -7.03 4.55 -22.20
N ALA A 4 -5.72 4.30 -22.07
CA ALA A 4 -5.04 4.40 -20.78
C ALA A 4 -4.97 5.85 -20.28
N VAL A 5 -4.74 6.81 -21.16
CA VAL A 5 -4.73 8.24 -20.85
C VAL A 5 -6.13 8.73 -20.40
N GLY A 6 -7.20 8.25 -21.05
CA GLY A 6 -8.58 8.57 -20.66
C GLY A 6 -8.93 8.05 -19.26
N LEU A 7 -8.57 6.81 -18.97
CA LEU A 7 -8.82 6.19 -17.66
C LEU A 7 -8.06 6.86 -16.51
N ASP A 8 -6.81 7.29 -16.73
CA ASP A 8 -6.04 8.03 -15.73
C ASP A 8 -6.66 9.40 -15.46
N ARG A 9 -7.11 10.11 -16.50
CA ARG A 9 -7.78 11.39 -16.38
C ARG A 9 -9.08 11.28 -15.58
N ASP A 10 -9.94 10.30 -15.88
CA ASP A 10 -11.20 10.09 -15.16
C ASP A 10 -10.96 9.79 -13.67
N ARG A 11 -9.89 9.05 -13.34
CA ARG A 11 -9.53 8.75 -11.96
C ARG A 11 -9.02 9.99 -11.22
N ARG A 12 -8.20 10.81 -11.85
CA ARG A 12 -7.72 12.07 -11.27
C ARG A 12 -8.85 13.06 -11.08
N ASP A 13 -9.78 13.14 -12.04
CA ASP A 13 -11.01 13.92 -11.91
C ASP A 13 -11.88 13.39 -10.75
N GLY A 14 -11.89 12.09 -10.50
CA GLY A 14 -12.50 11.46 -9.33
C GLY A 14 -11.91 11.97 -8.02
N PHE A 15 -10.59 12.05 -7.91
CA PHE A 15 -9.96 12.62 -6.70
C PHE A 15 -10.34 14.08 -6.47
N VAL A 16 -10.40 14.89 -7.52
CA VAL A 16 -10.81 16.31 -7.42
C VAL A 16 -12.27 16.41 -6.93
N ARG A 17 -13.18 15.60 -7.48
CA ARG A 17 -14.58 15.57 -7.00
C ARG A 17 -14.68 15.06 -5.57
N GLY A 18 -13.93 13.98 -5.25
CA GLY A 18 -13.88 13.41 -3.91
C GLY A 18 -13.36 14.40 -2.87
N GLU A 19 -12.30 15.15 -3.19
CA GLU A 19 -11.78 16.21 -2.34
C GLU A 19 -12.82 17.32 -2.14
N ALA A 20 -13.44 17.79 -3.21
CA ALA A 20 -14.46 18.83 -3.13
C ALA A 20 -15.64 18.40 -2.25
N ALA A 21 -16.14 17.15 -2.40
CA ALA A 21 -17.20 16.60 -1.58
C ALA A 21 -16.77 16.45 -0.11
N PHE A 22 -15.55 15.96 0.13
CA PHE A 22 -14.99 15.82 1.48
C PHE A 22 -14.86 17.17 2.18
N MET A 23 -14.35 18.21 1.51
CA MET A 23 -14.19 19.53 2.08
C MET A 23 -15.51 20.25 2.36
N GLN A 24 -16.62 19.87 1.69
CA GLN A 24 -17.95 20.37 2.05
C GLN A 24 -18.41 19.89 3.43
N THR A 25 -18.07 18.66 3.79
CA THR A 25 -18.45 18.06 5.09
C THR A 25 -17.38 18.26 6.16
N HIS A 26 -16.13 18.52 5.76
CA HIS A 26 -14.98 18.70 6.64
C HIS A 26 -14.20 19.98 6.27
N PRO A 27 -14.82 21.18 6.42
CA PRO A 27 -14.20 22.44 5.94
C PRO A 27 -12.93 22.83 6.69
N THR A 28 -12.66 22.22 7.84
CA THR A 28 -11.45 22.43 8.64
C THR A 28 -10.42 21.31 8.46
N ALA A 29 -10.66 20.38 7.56
CA ALA A 29 -9.69 19.31 7.27
C ALA A 29 -8.60 19.81 6.31
N LYS A 30 -7.52 19.00 6.25
CA LYS A 30 -6.41 19.15 5.32
C LYS A 30 -6.21 17.84 4.60
N ILE A 31 -5.95 17.91 3.30
CA ILE A 31 -5.57 16.78 2.46
C ILE A 31 -4.17 17.05 1.92
N GLU A 32 -3.28 16.07 2.05
CA GLU A 32 -1.96 16.08 1.41
C GLU A 32 -1.89 14.96 0.39
N TYR A 33 -1.20 15.23 -0.72
CA TYR A 33 -1.06 14.28 -1.83
C TYR A 33 0.31 13.63 -1.81
N ASN A 34 0.35 12.34 -2.12
CA ASN A 34 1.59 11.63 -2.40
C ASN A 34 2.28 12.26 -3.61
N LEU A 35 3.60 12.50 -3.50
CA LEU A 35 4.35 13.20 -4.55
C LEU A 35 4.70 12.30 -5.75
N ASP A 36 4.77 11.00 -5.56
CA ASP A 36 5.19 10.04 -6.59
C ASP A 36 4.04 9.76 -7.57
N ILE A 37 2.90 9.28 -7.06
CA ILE A 37 1.75 8.91 -7.90
C ILE A 37 0.59 9.89 -7.78
N ARG A 38 0.73 10.96 -6.99
CA ARG A 38 -0.21 12.09 -6.85
C ARG A 38 -1.64 11.67 -6.49
N ILE A 39 -1.76 10.81 -5.50
CA ILE A 39 -3.03 10.40 -4.90
C ILE A 39 -3.22 11.09 -3.55
N PRO A 40 -4.46 11.28 -3.06
CA PRO A 40 -4.71 11.73 -1.69
C PRO A 40 -4.12 10.76 -0.68
N GLU A 41 -3.09 11.19 0.05
CA GLU A 41 -2.36 10.34 1.00
C GLU A 41 -2.77 10.60 2.45
N LEU A 42 -2.80 11.85 2.87
CA LEU A 42 -3.12 12.20 4.25
C LEU A 42 -4.42 13.00 4.32
N MET A 43 -5.36 12.52 5.11
CA MET A 43 -6.57 13.23 5.52
C MET A 43 -6.52 13.46 7.02
N THR A 44 -6.51 14.72 7.45
CA THR A 44 -6.37 15.09 8.86
C THR A 44 -7.09 16.42 9.14
N PRO A 45 -7.53 16.69 10.38
CA PRO A 45 -7.88 18.05 10.79
C PRO A 45 -6.71 19.01 10.59
N ASP A 46 -7.00 20.23 10.15
CA ASP A 46 -6.00 21.29 10.11
C ASP A 46 -5.86 21.90 11.50
N VAL A 47 -4.76 21.58 12.17
CA VAL A 47 -4.47 22.03 13.55
C VAL A 47 -4.25 23.56 13.66
N TYR A 48 -4.09 24.26 12.55
CA TYR A 48 -3.96 25.71 12.53
C TYR A 48 -5.30 26.44 12.43
N LYS A 49 -6.41 25.69 12.30
CA LYS A 49 -7.76 26.27 12.32
C LYS A 49 -8.20 26.55 13.77
N ALA A 50 -9.05 27.56 13.94
CA ALA A 50 -9.57 27.96 15.24
C ALA A 50 -10.39 26.86 15.95
N ARG A 51 -10.95 25.92 15.20
CA ARG A 51 -11.69 24.76 15.71
C ARG A 51 -11.21 23.51 15.00
N ILE A 52 -10.79 22.51 15.78
CA ILE A 52 -10.43 21.19 15.27
C ILE A 52 -11.69 20.34 15.24
N GLU A 53 -12.03 19.83 14.05
CA GLU A 53 -13.12 18.88 13.83
C GLU A 53 -12.54 17.53 13.43
N TRP A 54 -12.89 16.48 14.17
CA TRP A 54 -12.42 15.13 13.84
C TRP A 54 -13.10 14.64 12.55
N LEU A 55 -12.47 13.64 11.89
CA LEU A 55 -12.96 13.14 10.59
C LEU A 55 -14.25 12.31 10.70
N THR A 56 -14.63 11.87 11.91
CA THR A 56 -15.88 11.14 12.15
C THR A 56 -16.49 11.59 13.48
N PRO A 57 -17.83 11.44 13.67
CA PRO A 57 -18.44 11.58 14.98
C PRO A 57 -17.99 10.45 15.92
N PRO A 58 -18.26 10.58 17.25
CA PRO A 58 -18.02 9.50 18.20
C PRO A 58 -18.76 8.23 17.83
N SER A 59 -18.14 7.06 18.05
CA SER A 59 -18.75 5.78 17.75
C SER A 59 -18.22 4.67 18.67
N SER A 60 -19.13 3.79 19.11
CA SER A 60 -18.81 2.57 19.85
C SER A 60 -18.66 1.34 18.94
N ALA A 61 -18.76 1.49 17.62
CA ALA A 61 -18.55 0.40 16.67
C ALA A 61 -17.07 -0.05 16.67
N LYS A 62 -16.80 -1.21 16.06
CA LYS A 62 -15.43 -1.67 15.87
C LYS A 62 -14.65 -0.67 15.00
N ARG A 63 -13.44 -0.34 15.39
CA ARG A 63 -12.61 0.63 14.69
C ARG A 63 -12.40 0.30 13.21
N VAL A 64 -12.25 -0.98 12.88
CA VAL A 64 -12.17 -1.46 11.50
C VAL A 64 -13.41 -1.08 10.70
N ASP A 65 -14.61 -1.22 11.28
CA ASP A 65 -15.87 -0.90 10.63
C ASP A 65 -16.04 0.62 10.48
N ILE A 66 -15.61 1.39 11.49
CA ILE A 66 -15.60 2.87 11.40
C ILE A 66 -14.72 3.32 10.24
N LEU A 67 -13.49 2.77 10.13
CA LEU A 67 -12.57 3.11 9.04
C LEU A 67 -13.14 2.72 7.68
N ARG A 68 -13.66 1.49 7.53
CA ARG A 68 -14.28 1.05 6.26
C ARG A 68 -15.47 1.93 5.87
N ASN A 69 -16.33 2.29 6.81
CA ASN A 69 -17.47 3.18 6.55
C ASN A 69 -17.01 4.57 6.12
N PHE A 70 -16.00 5.14 6.78
CA PHE A 70 -15.39 6.40 6.37
C PHE A 70 -14.86 6.32 4.93
N MET A 71 -14.12 5.25 4.59
CA MET A 71 -13.59 5.06 3.25
C MET A 71 -14.68 4.90 2.20
N LYS A 72 -15.78 4.17 2.51
CA LYS A 72 -16.92 3.99 1.60
C LYS A 72 -17.64 5.31 1.33
N GLN A 73 -17.81 6.16 2.34
CA GLN A 73 -18.38 7.49 2.19
C GLN A 73 -17.50 8.44 1.35
N ASN A 74 -16.19 8.17 1.30
CA ASN A 74 -15.19 8.96 0.60
C ASN A 74 -14.48 8.13 -0.49
N SER A 75 -15.18 7.21 -1.15
CA SER A 75 -14.59 6.24 -2.08
C SER A 75 -13.88 6.87 -3.28
N GLU A 76 -14.39 7.97 -3.81
CA GLU A 76 -13.71 8.74 -4.87
C GLU A 76 -12.39 9.35 -4.37
N LEU A 77 -12.35 9.85 -3.13
CA LEU A 77 -11.15 10.43 -2.54
C LEU A 77 -10.08 9.36 -2.23
N VAL A 78 -10.47 8.19 -1.72
CA VAL A 78 -9.53 7.10 -1.45
C VAL A 78 -9.18 6.29 -2.70
N GLY A 79 -9.96 6.43 -3.76
CA GLY A 79 -9.68 5.87 -5.09
C GLY A 79 -9.97 4.37 -5.26
N ILE A 80 -10.72 3.75 -4.35
CA ILE A 80 -11.16 2.35 -4.44
C ILE A 80 -12.65 2.22 -4.16
N ASN A 81 -13.29 1.21 -4.77
CA ASN A 81 -14.72 0.96 -4.62
C ASN A 81 -15.05 0.21 -3.32
N ASN A 82 -16.35 0.12 -3.01
CA ASN A 82 -16.83 -0.49 -1.77
C ASN A 82 -16.40 -1.97 -1.61
N GLN A 83 -16.40 -2.74 -2.70
CA GLN A 83 -15.96 -4.14 -2.66
C GLN A 83 -14.47 -4.22 -2.33
N GLN A 84 -13.64 -3.39 -2.95
CA GLN A 84 -12.21 -3.32 -2.67
C GLN A 84 -11.92 -2.91 -1.23
N ILE A 85 -12.75 -2.01 -0.65
CA ILE A 85 -12.65 -1.62 0.77
C ILE A 85 -12.96 -2.82 1.68
N ASP A 86 -13.99 -3.60 1.35
CA ASP A 86 -14.36 -4.79 2.14
C ASP A 86 -13.30 -5.89 2.04
N ASP A 87 -12.59 -5.99 0.92
CA ASP A 87 -11.54 -6.98 0.67
C ASP A 87 -10.21 -6.66 1.38
N LEU A 88 -10.00 -5.44 1.88
CA LEU A 88 -8.81 -5.08 2.63
C LEU A 88 -8.63 -6.01 3.84
N LYS A 89 -7.40 -6.44 4.06
CA LYS A 89 -7.05 -7.34 5.18
C LYS A 89 -6.63 -6.55 6.41
N VAL A 90 -7.16 -6.92 7.56
CA VAL A 90 -6.74 -6.33 8.84
C VAL A 90 -5.33 -6.82 9.16
N ALA A 91 -4.36 -5.90 9.16
CA ALA A 91 -2.98 -6.18 9.56
C ALA A 91 -2.77 -5.90 11.04
N ALA A 92 -3.40 -4.83 11.58
CA ALA A 92 -3.35 -4.51 12.99
C ALA A 92 -4.60 -3.74 13.44
N ASP A 93 -5.00 -3.95 14.69
CA ASP A 93 -5.97 -3.16 15.45
C ASP A 93 -5.52 -3.18 16.92
N TYR A 94 -4.98 -2.07 17.38
CA TYR A 94 -4.40 -2.00 18.72
C TYR A 94 -4.59 -0.62 19.37
N THR A 95 -4.47 -0.59 20.69
CA THR A 95 -4.45 0.63 21.49
C THR A 95 -3.04 0.80 22.05
N ASN A 96 -2.52 2.04 22.08
CA ASN A 96 -1.22 2.30 22.65
C ASN A 96 -1.18 2.01 24.18
N PRO A 97 0.00 1.81 24.78
CA PRO A 97 0.12 1.44 26.19
C PRO A 97 -0.57 2.43 27.16
N ASP A 98 -0.59 3.73 26.81
CA ASP A 98 -1.22 4.77 27.63
C ASP A 98 -2.75 4.80 27.50
N GLY A 99 -3.32 4.02 26.58
CA GLY A 99 -4.76 3.85 26.39
C GLY A 99 -5.47 5.05 25.78
N ASN A 100 -4.76 6.09 25.32
CA ASN A 100 -5.36 7.32 24.83
C ASN A 100 -5.52 7.40 23.31
N LEU A 101 -4.82 6.53 22.56
CA LEU A 101 -4.90 6.45 21.10
C LEU A 101 -4.99 5.00 20.65
N SER A 102 -5.80 4.76 19.64
CA SER A 102 -5.90 3.46 18.99
C SER A 102 -5.59 3.58 17.51
N TYR A 103 -5.18 2.47 16.90
CA TYR A 103 -4.75 2.44 15.52
C TYR A 103 -5.33 1.23 14.80
N VAL A 104 -5.74 1.44 13.56
CA VAL A 104 -6.10 0.36 12.62
C VAL A 104 -5.20 0.46 11.42
N HIS A 105 -4.73 -0.70 10.97
CA HIS A 105 -3.95 -0.86 9.75
C HIS A 105 -4.63 -1.92 8.89
N LEU A 106 -5.00 -1.55 7.66
CA LEU A 106 -5.54 -2.46 6.65
C LEU A 106 -4.57 -2.53 5.47
N GLU A 107 -4.43 -3.73 4.88
CA GLU A 107 -3.55 -4.01 3.74
C GLU A 107 -4.34 -4.38 2.50
N GLN A 108 -3.86 -3.91 1.34
CA GLN A 108 -4.38 -4.25 0.04
C GLN A 108 -3.63 -5.45 -0.56
N LYS A 109 -4.39 -6.42 -1.06
CA LYS A 109 -3.85 -7.59 -1.76
C LYS A 109 -4.66 -7.85 -3.01
N PHE A 110 -3.98 -8.19 -4.10
CA PHE A 110 -4.61 -8.72 -5.31
C PHE A 110 -4.22 -10.18 -5.46
N ASN A 111 -5.20 -11.06 -5.64
CA ASN A 111 -4.94 -12.51 -5.77
C ASN A 111 -4.07 -13.08 -4.64
N ASN A 112 -4.28 -12.61 -3.41
CA ASN A 112 -3.52 -12.95 -2.20
C ASN A 112 -2.04 -12.46 -2.20
N ILE A 113 -1.62 -11.72 -3.22
CA ILE A 113 -0.28 -11.12 -3.32
C ILE A 113 -0.37 -9.68 -2.79
N PRO A 114 0.53 -9.24 -1.89
CA PRO A 114 0.50 -7.90 -1.33
C PRO A 114 0.79 -6.83 -2.41
N VAL A 115 0.19 -5.67 -2.23
CA VAL A 115 0.55 -4.46 -2.98
C VAL A 115 1.65 -3.73 -2.23
N PHE A 116 2.69 -3.30 -2.93
CA PHE A 116 3.79 -2.56 -2.33
C PHE A 116 3.28 -1.27 -1.68
N ARG A 117 3.50 -1.15 -0.36
CA ARG A 117 2.96 -0.07 0.47
C ARG A 117 1.45 0.14 0.34
N GLY A 118 0.72 -0.82 -0.25
CA GLY A 118 -0.72 -0.77 -0.42
C GLY A 118 -1.43 -0.93 0.92
N GLU A 119 -1.51 0.16 1.69
CA GLU A 119 -2.05 0.14 3.04
C GLU A 119 -2.83 1.41 3.35
N VAL A 120 -3.77 1.29 4.28
CA VAL A 120 -4.42 2.41 4.92
C VAL A 120 -4.29 2.29 6.43
N LYS A 121 -3.92 3.38 7.07
CA LYS A 121 -3.78 3.49 8.53
C LYS A 121 -4.65 4.60 9.05
N ALA A 122 -5.32 4.36 10.17
CA ALA A 122 -6.11 5.38 10.86
C ALA A 122 -5.79 5.42 12.34
N GLY A 123 -5.72 6.64 12.89
CA GLY A 123 -5.63 6.89 14.31
C GLY A 123 -7.00 7.25 14.88
N PHE A 124 -7.29 6.80 16.09
CA PHE A 124 -8.58 6.98 16.75
C PHE A 124 -8.42 7.58 18.15
N THR A 125 -9.37 8.41 18.53
CA THR A 125 -9.60 8.82 19.91
C THR A 125 -10.25 7.69 20.72
N ASN A 126 -10.30 7.84 22.06
CA ASN A 126 -10.95 6.85 22.94
C ASN A 126 -12.46 6.69 22.70
N ASP A 127 -13.12 7.72 22.20
CA ASP A 127 -14.54 7.68 21.87
C ASP A 127 -14.83 7.27 20.40
N GLY A 128 -13.81 6.71 19.71
CA GLY A 128 -13.96 6.12 18.40
C GLY A 128 -14.02 7.09 17.23
N ARG A 129 -13.57 8.33 17.38
CA ARG A 129 -13.43 9.28 16.27
C ARG A 129 -12.14 9.06 15.52
N ILE A 130 -12.18 9.16 14.21
CA ILE A 130 -10.95 9.16 13.40
C ILE A 130 -10.26 10.51 13.51
N ILE A 131 -8.99 10.46 13.92
CA ILE A 131 -8.10 11.63 14.04
C ILE A 131 -7.48 11.94 12.68
N ARG A 132 -6.96 10.92 12.00
CA ARG A 132 -6.34 11.03 10.68
C ARG A 132 -6.37 9.69 9.95
N VAL A 133 -6.31 9.76 8.64
CA VAL A 133 -6.15 8.61 7.76
C VAL A 133 -4.93 8.83 6.88
N ILE A 134 -4.07 7.82 6.78
CA ILE A 134 -2.96 7.76 5.82
C ILE A 134 -3.33 6.68 4.81
N ASN A 135 -3.45 7.06 3.53
CA ASN A 135 -3.91 6.22 2.44
C ASN A 135 -2.79 6.04 1.40
N ASN A 136 -2.23 4.85 1.31
CA ASN A 136 -1.25 4.46 0.31
C ASN A 136 -1.77 3.30 -0.55
N LEU A 137 -3.09 3.20 -0.71
CA LEU A 137 -3.69 2.16 -1.55
C LEU A 137 -3.40 2.42 -3.04
N ALA A 138 -3.34 1.35 -3.82
CA ALA A 138 -3.28 1.44 -5.28
C ALA A 138 -4.70 1.69 -5.83
N PRO A 139 -5.02 2.94 -6.25
CA PRO A 139 -6.38 3.30 -6.62
C PRO A 139 -6.75 2.74 -7.98
N GLY A 140 -8.01 2.32 -8.14
CA GLY A 140 -8.61 1.94 -9.43
C GLY A 140 -7.99 0.71 -10.10
N VAL A 141 -7.14 -0.05 -9.43
CA VAL A 141 -6.57 -1.29 -9.96
C VAL A 141 -7.61 -2.40 -9.88
N ASP A 142 -7.88 -3.06 -11.00
CA ASP A 142 -8.75 -4.24 -11.05
C ASP A 142 -7.93 -5.51 -10.83
N ALA A 143 -8.18 -6.20 -9.72
CA ALA A 143 -7.53 -7.47 -9.38
C ALA A 143 -7.74 -8.58 -10.41
N GLY A 144 -8.81 -8.50 -11.22
CA GLY A 144 -9.11 -9.45 -12.28
C GLY A 144 -8.24 -9.28 -13.54
N THR A 145 -7.70 -8.09 -13.75
CA THR A 145 -6.94 -7.73 -14.96
C THR A 145 -5.43 -7.63 -14.74
N VAL A 146 -4.97 -7.57 -13.48
CA VAL A 146 -3.52 -7.53 -13.20
C VAL A 146 -2.83 -8.81 -13.66
N SER A 147 -1.69 -8.66 -14.31
CA SER A 147 -0.88 -9.81 -14.74
C SER A 147 -0.45 -10.66 -13.54
N ARG A 148 -0.49 -11.98 -13.68
CA ARG A 148 0.00 -12.95 -12.68
C ARG A 148 1.34 -13.56 -13.04
N ASN A 149 1.96 -13.09 -14.11
CA ASN A 149 3.25 -13.59 -14.55
C ASN A 149 4.37 -12.87 -13.78
N PHE A 150 5.03 -13.60 -12.90
CA PHE A 150 6.14 -13.11 -12.08
C PHE A 150 7.51 -13.56 -12.60
N ASN A 151 7.58 -14.28 -13.72
CA ASN A 151 8.84 -14.83 -14.23
C ASN A 151 9.69 -15.54 -13.14
N ASN A 152 10.98 -15.74 -13.41
CA ASN A 152 11.85 -16.48 -12.52
C ASN A 152 12.44 -15.57 -11.43
N PRO A 153 12.29 -15.89 -10.12
CA PRO A 153 12.85 -15.09 -9.04
C PRO A 153 14.38 -15.01 -9.05
N VAL A 154 15.09 -16.00 -9.63
CA VAL A 154 16.55 -15.98 -9.77
C VAL A 154 16.99 -14.82 -10.68
N ASP A 155 16.24 -14.54 -11.73
CA ASP A 155 16.57 -13.44 -12.64
C ASP A 155 16.37 -12.10 -11.95
N ALA A 156 15.33 -11.96 -11.13
CA ALA A 156 15.15 -10.77 -10.30
C ALA A 156 16.31 -10.55 -9.32
N VAL A 157 16.81 -11.61 -8.69
CA VAL A 157 17.99 -11.52 -7.81
C VAL A 157 19.23 -11.07 -8.59
N ARG A 158 19.46 -11.60 -9.80
CA ARG A 158 20.59 -11.19 -10.65
C ARG A 158 20.51 -9.71 -11.04
N ILE A 159 19.33 -9.26 -11.45
CA ILE A 159 19.09 -7.86 -11.83
C ILE A 159 19.29 -6.94 -10.62
N ALA A 160 18.72 -7.29 -9.47
CA ALA A 160 18.88 -6.52 -8.23
C ALA A 160 20.37 -6.42 -7.82
N ALA A 161 21.10 -7.53 -7.88
CA ALA A 161 22.53 -7.57 -7.57
C ALA A 161 23.35 -6.69 -8.52
N GLN A 162 23.06 -6.74 -9.81
CA GLN A 162 23.70 -5.88 -10.81
C GLN A 162 23.44 -4.39 -10.53
N HIS A 163 22.20 -4.03 -10.20
CA HIS A 163 21.80 -2.64 -9.89
C HIS A 163 22.60 -2.07 -8.72
N ILE A 164 22.78 -2.86 -7.65
CA ILE A 164 23.54 -2.43 -6.46
C ILE A 164 25.05 -2.77 -6.56
N LYS A 165 25.52 -3.27 -7.70
CA LYS A 165 26.93 -3.68 -7.91
C LYS A 165 27.39 -4.69 -6.83
N HIS A 166 26.58 -5.73 -6.61
CA HIS A 166 26.87 -6.82 -5.69
C HIS A 166 27.26 -8.08 -6.44
N GLU A 167 28.38 -8.68 -6.06
CA GLU A 167 28.81 -9.97 -6.61
C GLU A 167 28.05 -11.09 -5.90
N LEU A 168 27.30 -11.88 -6.68
CA LEU A 168 26.52 -12.99 -6.16
C LEU A 168 27.37 -14.21 -5.89
N ARG A 169 27.19 -14.81 -4.74
CA ARG A 169 27.71 -16.14 -4.43
C ARG A 169 26.78 -17.21 -5.02
N PRO A 170 27.24 -18.44 -5.26
CA PRO A 170 26.39 -19.53 -5.70
C PRO A 170 25.16 -19.77 -4.80
N SER A 171 25.31 -19.61 -3.48
CA SER A 171 24.21 -19.70 -2.50
C SER A 171 23.10 -18.68 -2.74
N ASP A 172 23.43 -17.47 -3.21
CA ASP A 172 22.49 -16.37 -3.38
C ASP A 172 21.51 -16.59 -4.54
N VAL A 173 21.72 -17.63 -5.35
CA VAL A 173 20.86 -18.07 -6.45
C VAL A 173 20.45 -19.54 -6.35
N THR A 174 20.82 -20.24 -5.28
CA THR A 174 20.40 -21.61 -5.03
C THR A 174 19.19 -21.62 -4.14
N LYS A 175 18.01 -22.00 -4.71
CA LYS A 175 16.73 -22.03 -3.99
C LYS A 175 16.76 -22.98 -2.81
N ASN A 176 16.31 -22.53 -1.66
CA ASN A 176 16.02 -23.32 -0.48
C ASN A 176 14.54 -23.71 -0.49
N GLU A 177 14.26 -24.94 -0.89
CA GLU A 177 12.89 -25.43 -1.03
C GLU A 177 12.16 -25.50 0.30
N ALA A 178 12.85 -25.79 1.40
CA ALA A 178 12.26 -25.95 2.72
C ALA A 178 11.76 -24.61 3.31
N GLU A 179 12.42 -23.50 2.98
CA GLU A 179 12.10 -22.17 3.49
C GLU A 179 11.31 -21.31 2.48
N SER A 180 11.10 -21.82 1.26
CA SER A 180 10.36 -21.13 0.20
C SER A 180 8.88 -21.48 0.21
N ASN A 181 8.05 -20.55 -0.29
CA ASN A 181 6.63 -20.76 -0.55
C ASN A 181 6.19 -20.03 -1.82
N ASP A 182 4.89 -20.04 -2.12
CA ASP A 182 4.34 -19.44 -3.35
C ASP A 182 4.56 -17.92 -3.46
N LEU A 183 4.71 -17.23 -2.32
CA LEU A 183 4.89 -15.77 -2.27
C LEU A 183 6.34 -15.35 -2.07
N ARG A 184 7.17 -16.23 -1.52
CA ARG A 184 8.55 -15.92 -1.13
C ARG A 184 9.48 -17.04 -1.52
N THR A 185 10.49 -16.72 -2.31
CA THR A 185 11.62 -17.61 -2.58
C THR A 185 12.81 -17.21 -1.71
N VAL A 186 13.36 -18.18 -1.01
CA VAL A 186 14.58 -18.04 -0.19
C VAL A 186 15.74 -18.69 -0.93
N PHE A 187 16.87 -18.01 -1.00
CA PHE A 187 18.12 -18.51 -1.60
C PHE A 187 19.19 -18.62 -0.52
N GLY A 188 19.81 -19.81 -0.46
CA GLY A 188 20.75 -20.13 0.61
C GLY A 188 20.03 -20.47 1.93
N SER A 189 20.62 -20.16 3.07
CA SER A 189 20.11 -20.49 4.40
C SER A 189 20.58 -19.50 5.45
N GLY A 190 19.86 -19.49 6.59
CA GLY A 190 20.17 -18.67 7.75
C GLY A 190 19.71 -17.22 7.63
N ASP A 191 20.06 -16.40 8.63
CA ASP A 191 19.54 -15.03 8.81
C ASP A 191 19.94 -14.06 7.68
N TRP A 192 20.95 -14.40 6.92
CA TRP A 192 21.50 -13.60 5.81
C TRP A 192 21.12 -14.15 4.43
N ALA A 193 20.10 -15.00 4.37
CA ALA A 193 19.61 -15.54 3.12
C ALA A 193 19.06 -14.43 2.21
N THR A 194 19.38 -14.51 0.93
CA THR A 194 18.77 -13.67 -0.11
C THR A 194 17.33 -14.10 -0.30
N THR A 195 16.41 -13.16 -0.44
CA THR A 195 14.99 -13.48 -0.67
C THR A 195 14.41 -12.69 -1.83
N ALA A 196 13.46 -13.30 -2.53
CA ALA A 196 12.63 -12.63 -3.52
C ALA A 196 11.15 -12.86 -3.17
N GLU A 197 10.41 -11.79 -2.93
CA GLU A 197 9.00 -11.83 -2.55
C GLU A 197 8.13 -11.23 -3.63
N LYS A 198 7.03 -11.93 -3.98
CA LYS A 198 6.05 -11.42 -4.93
C LYS A 198 5.29 -10.24 -4.36
N MET A 199 5.11 -9.20 -5.18
CA MET A 199 4.23 -8.09 -4.89
C MET A 199 3.71 -7.45 -6.17
N TYR A 200 2.66 -6.65 -6.03
CA TYR A 200 2.27 -5.73 -7.08
C TYR A 200 2.81 -4.34 -6.75
N PHE A 201 3.49 -3.72 -7.71
CA PHE A 201 4.01 -2.36 -7.56
C PHE A 201 3.10 -1.37 -8.32
N PRO A 202 2.42 -0.45 -7.62
CA PRO A 202 1.60 0.57 -8.27
C PRO A 202 2.50 1.62 -8.94
N THR A 203 2.31 1.84 -10.23
CA THR A 203 3.05 2.83 -11.00
C THR A 203 2.24 4.08 -11.25
N GLU A 204 0.92 3.92 -11.43
CA GLU A 204 -0.04 5.00 -11.68
C GLU A 204 -1.42 4.58 -11.16
N PRO A 205 -2.38 5.52 -11.00
CA PRO A 205 -3.76 5.17 -10.70
C PRO A 205 -4.32 4.17 -11.74
N GLY A 206 -4.71 3.00 -11.26
CA GLY A 206 -5.24 1.90 -12.07
C GLY A 206 -4.22 0.95 -12.66
N ILE A 207 -2.95 1.17 -12.44
CA ILE A 207 -1.90 0.30 -12.96
C ILE A 207 -1.03 -0.21 -11.80
N ALA A 208 -0.92 -1.51 -11.70
CA ALA A 208 0.03 -2.18 -10.83
C ALA A 208 0.72 -3.32 -11.61
N VAL A 209 2.03 -3.39 -11.51
CA VAL A 209 2.83 -4.39 -12.21
C VAL A 209 3.31 -5.49 -11.26
N PRO A 210 3.33 -6.76 -11.69
CA PRO A 210 3.93 -7.82 -10.90
C PRO A 210 5.41 -7.54 -10.72
N SER A 211 5.89 -7.59 -9.49
CA SER A 211 7.26 -7.22 -9.14
C SER A 211 7.81 -8.17 -8.09
N TRP A 212 9.14 -8.29 -8.06
CA TRP A 212 9.87 -8.97 -7.01
C TRP A 212 10.50 -7.95 -6.06
N ARG A 213 10.23 -8.08 -4.77
CA ARG A 213 11.01 -7.42 -3.73
C ARG A 213 12.17 -8.31 -3.35
N VAL A 214 13.36 -7.94 -3.79
CA VAL A 214 14.59 -8.69 -3.54
C VAL A 214 15.32 -8.10 -2.35
N LEU A 215 15.63 -8.94 -1.35
CA LEU A 215 16.48 -8.59 -0.22
C LEU A 215 17.87 -9.20 -0.44
N ILE A 216 18.90 -8.36 -0.46
CA ILE A 216 20.29 -8.76 -0.54
C ILE A 216 21.03 -8.18 0.66
N TRP A 217 21.74 -9.03 1.39
CA TRP A 217 22.55 -8.67 2.53
C TRP A 217 24.00 -8.40 2.13
N ARG A 218 24.55 -7.33 2.69
CA ARG A 218 25.99 -7.02 2.67
C ARG A 218 26.50 -6.92 4.09
N PRO A 219 27.84 -6.98 4.32
CA PRO A 219 28.39 -6.94 5.68
C PRO A 219 27.96 -5.75 6.54
N VAL A 220 27.65 -4.62 5.91
CA VAL A 220 27.27 -3.38 6.60
C VAL A 220 25.80 -3.00 6.38
N ASN A 221 25.22 -3.39 5.24
CA ASN A 221 23.87 -2.95 4.83
C ASN A 221 23.05 -4.11 4.25
N ALA A 222 21.73 -3.98 4.37
CA ALA A 222 20.77 -4.76 3.60
C ALA A 222 20.11 -3.86 2.55
N TYR A 223 19.87 -4.40 1.37
CA TYR A 223 19.21 -3.69 0.26
C TYR A 223 17.91 -4.38 -0.10
N TYR A 224 16.83 -3.60 -0.12
CA TYR A 224 15.61 -3.98 -0.80
C TYR A 224 15.60 -3.35 -2.18
N VAL A 225 15.49 -4.18 -3.21
CA VAL A 225 15.38 -3.75 -4.60
C VAL A 225 14.04 -4.25 -5.14
N ILE A 226 13.26 -3.36 -5.75
CA ILE A 226 12.03 -3.74 -6.45
C ILE A 226 12.40 -3.94 -7.92
N VAL A 227 12.05 -5.09 -8.46
CA VAL A 227 12.33 -5.45 -9.86
C VAL A 227 11.01 -5.79 -10.52
N ASP A 228 10.65 -5.10 -11.59
CA ASP A 228 9.52 -5.47 -12.44
C ASP A 228 9.73 -6.90 -12.94
N ALA A 229 8.79 -7.79 -12.64
CA ALA A 229 8.94 -9.21 -12.91
C ALA A 229 8.88 -9.56 -14.39
N GLN A 230 8.38 -8.67 -15.25
CA GLN A 230 8.22 -8.89 -16.69
C GLN A 230 9.32 -8.22 -17.50
N THR A 231 9.71 -7.00 -17.15
CA THR A 231 10.68 -6.20 -17.91
C THR A 231 12.09 -6.25 -17.33
N GLY A 232 12.23 -6.56 -16.04
CA GLY A 232 13.51 -6.54 -15.33
C GLY A 232 14.04 -5.13 -15.02
N ILE A 233 13.18 -4.12 -15.02
CA ILE A 233 13.54 -2.72 -14.69
C ILE A 233 13.27 -2.45 -13.22
#